data_e66996c2f671124c35424701a4a07e54
#
_entry.id   e66996c2f671124c35424701a4a07e54
#
_cell.length_a   1.000
_cell.length_b   1.000
_cell.length_c   1.000
_cell.angle_alpha   90.00
_cell.angle_beta   90.00
_cell.angle_gamma   90.00
#
_symmetry.space_group_name_H-M   'P 1'
#
loop_
_entity.id
_entity.type
_entity.pdbx_description
1 polymer ?
#
loop_
_entity_poly.entity_id
_entity_poly.type
_entity_poly.pdbx_seq_one_letter_code
_entity_poly.pdbx_strand_id
1 'polypeptide(L)'
;MTLPGRALTWQLGEVAELVDETPRVKTILLDAPGWAGHRAGQHVDVRLTAEDGYVAERSYSIASAPEDGRLAITVERLDDGEVSPYLVEELVVGDKLEFRGPIGGYFVWEARESGPLLLVGGGSGVVPLRAMLRHRAAVGADTPARLLYSSRALADVIYHDELNMLDAADPHLKVRYALTREQPEGWSGYSRRVDEEILRETAYPNAEGIAFVCG
;
A
#
# COMPACT_ATOMS: atom_id res chain seq x y z
N MET A 1 14.81 20.89 -6.06
CA MET A 1 14.03 21.95 -6.74
C MET A 1 12.57 21.61 -6.48
N THR A 2 11.94 22.31 -5.54
CA THR A 2 10.54 22.06 -5.14
C THR A 2 9.66 22.58 -6.27
N LEU A 3 8.90 21.70 -6.92
CA LEU A 3 7.88 22.12 -7.87
C LEU A 3 6.87 23.03 -7.13
N PRO A 4 6.45 24.16 -7.72
CA PRO A 4 5.43 25.01 -7.12
C PRO A 4 4.19 24.15 -6.86
N GLY A 5 3.68 24.19 -5.64
CA GLY A 5 2.56 23.40 -5.19
C GLY A 5 1.36 23.60 -6.12
N ARG A 6 1.05 22.59 -6.92
CA ARG A 6 -0.20 22.54 -7.68
C ARG A 6 -1.32 22.48 -6.63
N ALA A 7 -2.27 23.40 -6.71
CA ALA A 7 -3.43 23.36 -5.83
C ALA A 7 -4.09 21.98 -5.93
N LEU A 8 -4.29 21.34 -4.79
CA LEU A 8 -5.01 20.05 -4.74
C LEU A 8 -6.46 20.29 -5.13
N THR A 9 -6.83 19.83 -6.32
CA THR A 9 -8.20 19.92 -6.82
C THR A 9 -8.85 18.55 -6.81
N TRP A 10 -10.12 18.50 -6.50
CA TRP A 10 -10.94 17.31 -6.66
C TRP A 10 -11.05 16.92 -8.13
N GLN A 11 -10.88 15.65 -8.40
CA GLN A 11 -10.93 15.03 -9.72
C GLN A 11 -11.94 13.88 -9.66
N LEU A 12 -12.46 13.49 -10.81
CA LEU A 12 -13.27 12.28 -10.96
C LEU A 12 -12.42 11.21 -11.65
N GLY A 13 -12.39 10.03 -11.07
CA GLY A 13 -11.89 8.81 -11.68
C GLY A 13 -13.04 7.84 -11.90
N GLU A 14 -13.04 7.13 -13.02
CA GLU A 14 -13.97 6.04 -13.28
C GLU A 14 -13.35 4.72 -12.78
N VAL A 15 -14.13 3.93 -12.05
CA VAL A 15 -13.72 2.60 -11.59
C VAL A 15 -13.57 1.69 -12.80
N ALA A 16 -12.33 1.35 -13.14
CA ALA A 16 -12.01 0.51 -14.28
C ALA A 16 -11.98 -0.98 -13.91
N GLU A 17 -11.53 -1.29 -12.69
CA GLU A 17 -11.37 -2.66 -12.24
C GLU A 17 -11.45 -2.72 -10.71
N LEU A 18 -11.97 -3.84 -10.18
CA LEU A 18 -12.05 -4.16 -8.76
C LEU A 18 -11.42 -5.54 -8.54
N VAL A 19 -10.47 -5.61 -7.61
CA VAL A 19 -9.76 -6.85 -7.26
C VAL A 19 -9.97 -7.15 -5.78
N ASP A 20 -10.54 -8.30 -5.48
CA ASP A 20 -10.68 -8.78 -4.10
C ASP A 20 -9.33 -9.34 -3.63
N GLU A 21 -8.67 -8.64 -2.72
CA GLU A 21 -7.39 -9.07 -2.13
C GLU A 21 -7.60 -10.04 -0.97
N THR A 22 -8.60 -9.77 -0.15
CA THR A 22 -9.08 -10.63 0.95
C THR A 22 -10.59 -10.42 1.11
N PRO A 23 -11.30 -11.20 1.94
CA PRO A 23 -12.74 -10.97 2.17
C PRO A 23 -13.11 -9.57 2.67
N ARG A 24 -12.15 -8.80 3.16
CA ARG A 24 -12.36 -7.45 3.71
C ARG A 24 -11.57 -6.36 2.99
N VAL A 25 -10.79 -6.71 1.97
CA VAL A 25 -9.88 -5.77 1.31
C VAL A 25 -10.06 -5.85 -0.19
N LYS A 26 -10.24 -4.69 -0.79
CA LYS A 26 -10.43 -4.54 -2.23
C LYS A 26 -9.46 -3.51 -2.80
N THR A 27 -8.83 -3.85 -3.91
CA THR A 27 -8.07 -2.91 -4.74
C THR A 27 -9.00 -2.34 -5.81
N ILE A 28 -9.01 -1.01 -5.93
CA ILE A 28 -9.82 -0.22 -6.85
C ILE A 28 -8.88 0.45 -7.84
N LEU A 29 -8.96 0.08 -9.11
CA LEU A 29 -8.23 0.74 -10.19
C LEU A 29 -9.10 1.83 -10.81
N LEU A 30 -8.53 3.02 -10.96
CA LEU A 30 -9.23 4.19 -11.49
C LEU A 30 -8.62 4.63 -12.83
N ASP A 31 -9.48 4.78 -13.81
CA ASP A 31 -9.16 5.56 -15.01
C ASP A 31 -9.40 7.05 -14.69
N ALA A 32 -8.31 7.79 -14.63
CA ALA A 32 -8.29 9.20 -14.28
C ALA A 32 -7.50 9.99 -15.33
N PRO A 33 -8.12 10.49 -16.41
CA PRO A 33 -7.41 11.13 -17.53
C PRO A 33 -6.57 12.35 -17.14
N GLY A 34 -6.91 13.00 -16.03
CA GLY A 34 -6.16 14.14 -15.46
C GLY A 34 -5.05 13.77 -14.49
N TRP A 35 -4.81 12.48 -14.25
CA TRP A 35 -3.81 12.03 -13.30
C TRP A 35 -2.40 12.33 -13.77
N ALA A 36 -1.67 13.14 -13.01
CA ALA A 36 -0.31 13.57 -13.37
C ALA A 36 0.79 12.61 -12.88
N GLY A 37 0.40 11.43 -12.36
CA GLY A 37 1.32 10.50 -11.73
C GLY A 37 1.57 10.81 -10.25
N HIS A 38 2.35 9.94 -9.60
CA HIS A 38 2.65 10.00 -8.18
C HIS A 38 4.05 9.43 -7.91
N ARG A 39 4.47 9.48 -6.64
CA ARG A 39 5.66 8.77 -6.13
C ARG A 39 5.22 7.64 -5.20
N ALA A 40 5.98 6.55 -5.17
CA ALA A 40 5.68 5.40 -4.32
C ALA A 40 5.66 5.80 -2.83
N GLY A 41 4.56 5.50 -2.15
CA GLY A 41 4.32 5.86 -0.75
C GLY A 41 3.39 7.06 -0.53
N GLN A 42 2.99 7.79 -1.59
CA GLN A 42 1.97 8.84 -1.50
C GLN A 42 0.56 8.27 -1.34
N HIS A 43 -0.40 9.13 -1.01
CA HIS A 43 -1.81 8.81 -0.86
C HIS A 43 -2.69 9.78 -1.65
N VAL A 44 -3.95 9.45 -1.73
CA VAL A 44 -5.03 10.32 -2.19
C VAL A 44 -6.10 10.42 -1.10
N ASP A 45 -6.80 11.56 -1.06
CA ASP A 45 -8.06 11.64 -0.33
C ASP A 45 -9.19 11.25 -1.28
N VAL A 46 -10.10 10.44 -0.79
CA VAL A 46 -11.34 10.05 -1.46
C VAL A 46 -12.51 10.69 -0.74
N ARG A 47 -13.49 11.18 -1.49
CA ARG A 47 -14.68 11.81 -0.98
C ARG A 47 -15.94 11.11 -1.50
N LEU A 48 -16.85 10.83 -0.58
CA LEU A 48 -18.21 10.42 -0.89
C LEU A 48 -19.18 11.52 -0.48
N THR A 49 -20.17 11.77 -1.32
CA THR A 49 -21.25 12.73 -1.02
C THR A 49 -22.58 11.99 -1.04
N ALA A 50 -23.27 11.97 0.08
CA ALA A 50 -24.60 11.38 0.19
C ALA A 50 -25.68 12.26 -0.46
N GLU A 51 -26.87 11.70 -0.72
CA GLU A 51 -27.98 12.40 -1.38
C GLU A 51 -28.46 13.65 -0.60
N ASP A 52 -28.32 13.63 0.72
CA ASP A 52 -28.66 14.77 1.60
C ASP A 52 -27.58 15.86 1.65
N GLY A 53 -26.46 15.65 0.93
CA GLY A 53 -25.34 16.57 0.86
C GLY A 53 -24.29 16.34 1.96
N TYR A 54 -24.43 15.32 2.82
CA TYR A 54 -23.38 14.94 3.76
C TYR A 54 -22.13 14.47 3.03
N VAL A 55 -20.97 14.90 3.50
CA VAL A 55 -19.68 14.61 2.88
C VAL A 55 -18.77 13.89 3.86
N ALA A 56 -18.23 12.74 3.45
CA ALA A 56 -17.21 12.00 4.17
C ALA A 56 -15.94 11.89 3.33
N GLU A 57 -14.80 12.18 3.94
CA GLU A 57 -13.47 12.12 3.29
C GLU A 57 -12.55 11.16 4.06
N ARG A 58 -11.79 10.33 3.34
CA ARG A 58 -10.75 9.44 3.92
C ARG A 58 -9.54 9.38 3.02
N SER A 59 -8.38 9.27 3.64
CA SER A 59 -7.10 9.12 2.94
C SER A 59 -6.78 7.64 2.69
N TYR A 60 -6.40 7.32 1.47
CA TYR A 60 -5.98 5.98 1.05
C TYR A 60 -4.61 6.03 0.39
N SER A 61 -3.71 5.17 0.84
CA SER A 61 -2.42 5.01 0.19
C SER A 61 -2.58 4.56 -1.26
N ILE A 62 -1.76 5.11 -2.14
CA ILE A 62 -1.71 4.69 -3.53
C ILE A 62 -1.05 3.32 -3.58
N ALA A 63 -1.76 2.35 -4.16
CA ALA A 63 -1.33 0.96 -4.27
C ALA A 63 -0.51 0.70 -5.53
N SER A 64 -0.75 1.45 -6.61
CA SER A 64 0.02 1.33 -7.85
C SER A 64 1.44 1.87 -7.70
N ALA A 65 2.38 1.30 -8.45
CA ALA A 65 3.66 1.94 -8.66
C ALA A 65 3.52 3.11 -9.64
N PRO A 66 4.43 4.10 -9.60
CA PRO A 66 4.42 5.20 -10.57
C PRO A 66 4.44 4.73 -12.03
N GLU A 67 5.07 3.60 -12.31
CA GLU A 67 5.26 2.99 -13.62
C GLU A 67 4.02 2.25 -14.14
N ASP A 68 3.05 1.95 -13.29
CA ASP A 68 1.83 1.21 -13.68
C ASP A 68 0.91 2.04 -14.61
N GLY A 69 1.11 3.36 -14.67
CA GLY A 69 0.35 4.26 -15.55
C GLY A 69 -1.12 4.48 -15.14
N ARG A 70 -1.58 3.81 -14.08
CA ARG A 70 -2.93 3.91 -13.53
C ARG A 70 -2.90 4.24 -12.04
N LEU A 71 -3.93 4.89 -11.55
CA LEU A 71 -4.14 5.09 -10.13
C LEU A 71 -4.87 3.87 -9.55
N ALA A 72 -4.26 3.24 -8.55
CA ALA A 72 -4.93 2.22 -7.75
C ALA A 72 -4.86 2.58 -6.27
N ILE A 73 -5.94 2.33 -5.55
CA ILE A 73 -6.01 2.39 -4.09
C ILE A 73 -6.46 1.04 -3.56
N THR A 74 -6.00 0.67 -2.37
CA THR A 74 -6.48 -0.54 -1.70
C THR A 74 -7.12 -0.17 -0.39
N VAL A 75 -8.34 -0.64 -0.21
CA VAL A 75 -9.24 -0.26 0.87
C VAL A 75 -9.54 -1.48 1.74
N GLU A 76 -9.25 -1.38 3.02
CA GLU A 76 -9.71 -2.33 4.04
C GLU A 76 -11.04 -1.82 4.61
N ARG A 77 -12.05 -2.70 4.63
CA ARG A 77 -13.37 -2.41 5.21
C ARG A 77 -13.27 -2.32 6.74
N LEU A 78 -13.67 -1.19 7.27
CA LEU A 78 -13.87 -0.97 8.70
C LEU A 78 -15.38 -1.03 8.99
N ASP A 79 -15.80 -1.89 9.93
CA ASP A 79 -17.24 -2.16 10.17
C ASP A 79 -18.03 -0.93 10.64
N ASP A 80 -17.37 -0.01 11.34
CA ASP A 80 -17.90 1.26 11.82
C ASP A 80 -17.47 2.48 10.96
N GLY A 81 -16.86 2.20 9.78
CA GLY A 81 -16.43 3.24 8.85
C GLY A 81 -17.58 3.80 8.00
N GLU A 82 -17.48 5.07 7.60
CA GLU A 82 -18.47 5.72 6.73
C GLU A 82 -18.16 5.56 5.23
N VAL A 83 -16.89 5.39 4.86
CA VAL A 83 -16.43 5.38 3.46
C VAL A 83 -16.02 3.98 3.04
N SER A 84 -15.23 3.27 3.84
CA SER A 84 -14.66 1.98 3.46
C SER A 84 -15.71 0.87 3.23
N PRO A 85 -16.87 0.79 3.95
CA PRO A 85 -17.90 -0.19 3.61
C PRO A 85 -18.47 0.03 2.20
N TYR A 86 -18.80 1.26 1.83
CA TYR A 86 -19.29 1.58 0.48
C TYR A 86 -18.26 1.19 -0.60
N LEU A 87 -16.99 1.55 -0.41
CA LEU A 87 -15.93 1.27 -1.38
C LEU A 87 -15.67 -0.23 -1.58
N VAL A 88 -15.88 -1.04 -0.54
CA VAL A 88 -15.62 -2.49 -0.60
C VAL A 88 -16.85 -3.28 -1.01
N GLU A 89 -18.06 -2.86 -0.61
CA GLU A 89 -19.27 -3.67 -0.76
C GLU A 89 -20.19 -3.19 -1.90
N GLU A 90 -20.27 -1.88 -2.14
CA GLU A 90 -21.28 -1.30 -3.01
C GLU A 90 -20.71 -0.79 -4.35
N LEU A 91 -19.44 -0.33 -4.35
CA LEU A 91 -18.80 0.24 -5.53
C LEU A 91 -18.70 -0.79 -6.67
N VAL A 92 -19.08 -0.40 -7.88
CA VAL A 92 -19.03 -1.25 -9.07
C VAL A 92 -18.18 -0.62 -10.19
N VAL A 93 -17.75 -1.45 -11.14
CA VAL A 93 -17.04 -0.98 -12.33
C VAL A 93 -17.92 -0.03 -13.14
N GLY A 94 -17.37 1.11 -13.55
CA GLY A 94 -18.08 2.20 -14.23
C GLY A 94 -18.53 3.32 -13.30
N ASP A 95 -18.53 3.12 -11.98
CA ASP A 95 -18.82 4.19 -11.02
C ASP A 95 -17.77 5.29 -11.07
N LYS A 96 -18.16 6.48 -10.63
CA LYS A 96 -17.26 7.63 -10.53
C LYS A 96 -16.93 7.91 -9.09
N LEU A 97 -15.64 7.99 -8.81
CA LEU A 97 -15.11 8.28 -7.49
C LEU A 97 -14.41 9.63 -7.47
N GLU A 98 -14.79 10.49 -6.53
CA GLU A 98 -14.08 11.75 -6.32
C GLU A 98 -12.82 11.53 -5.48
N PHE A 99 -11.71 12.03 -5.99
CA PHE A 99 -10.44 11.97 -5.28
C PHE A 99 -9.61 13.23 -5.50
N ARG A 100 -8.65 13.47 -4.62
CA ARG A 100 -7.62 14.51 -4.80
C ARG A 100 -6.25 13.98 -4.40
N GLY A 101 -5.22 14.42 -5.08
CA GLY A 101 -3.84 14.01 -4.84
C GLY A 101 -2.95 14.22 -6.05
N PRO A 102 -1.71 13.65 -6.03
CA PRO A 102 -1.12 12.89 -4.94
C PRO A 102 -0.74 13.78 -3.74
N ILE A 103 -0.84 13.23 -2.54
CA ILE A 103 -0.53 13.90 -1.27
C ILE A 103 0.61 13.15 -0.58
N GLY A 104 1.45 13.90 0.16
CA GLY A 104 2.57 13.37 0.93
C GLY A 104 3.93 13.62 0.27
N GLY A 105 4.97 13.65 1.10
CA GLY A 105 6.34 13.93 0.65
C GLY A 105 7.43 13.32 1.53
N TYR A 106 7.12 12.97 2.78
CA TYR A 106 8.09 12.33 3.70
C TYR A 106 8.06 10.81 3.63
N PHE A 107 6.88 10.24 3.38
CA PHE A 107 6.69 8.79 3.25
C PHE A 107 6.78 8.40 1.78
N VAL A 108 7.93 8.65 1.17
CA VAL A 108 8.19 8.41 -0.26
C VAL A 108 9.57 7.82 -0.40
N TRP A 109 9.67 6.72 -1.16
CA TRP A 109 10.95 6.13 -1.53
C TRP A 109 11.23 6.36 -3.02
N GLU A 110 12.50 6.71 -3.32
CA GLU A 110 13.00 6.87 -4.67
C GLU A 110 14.28 6.04 -4.85
N ALA A 111 14.43 5.39 -6.00
CA ALA A 111 15.55 4.47 -6.28
C ALA A 111 16.96 5.12 -6.22
N ARG A 112 17.04 6.46 -6.24
CA ARG A 112 18.29 7.20 -6.04
C ARG A 112 18.77 7.24 -4.59
N GLU A 113 17.93 6.87 -3.64
CA GLU A 113 18.28 6.87 -2.23
C GLU A 113 19.25 5.74 -1.93
N SER A 114 20.30 6.05 -1.18
CA SER A 114 21.36 5.09 -0.85
C SER A 114 21.05 4.28 0.40
N GLY A 115 21.62 3.08 0.49
CA GLY A 115 21.49 2.18 1.62
C GLY A 115 20.31 1.23 1.51
N PRO A 116 20.26 0.20 2.38
CA PRO A 116 19.23 -0.80 2.38
C PRO A 116 17.87 -0.25 2.84
N LEU A 117 16.79 -0.86 2.33
CA LEU A 117 15.42 -0.48 2.59
C LEU A 117 14.78 -1.47 3.57
N LEU A 118 14.33 -0.98 4.72
CA LEU A 118 13.53 -1.73 5.68
C LEU A 118 12.08 -1.25 5.64
N LEU A 119 11.16 -2.16 5.32
CA LEU A 119 9.73 -1.91 5.28
C LEU A 119 9.04 -2.71 6.38
N VAL A 120 8.25 -2.05 7.22
CA VAL A 120 7.48 -2.71 8.28
C VAL A 120 6.02 -2.34 8.13
N GLY A 121 5.20 -3.33 7.78
CA GLY A 121 3.77 -3.14 7.52
C GLY A 121 2.89 -3.89 8.51
N GLY A 122 1.75 -3.29 8.90
CA GLY A 122 0.69 -3.94 9.66
C GLY A 122 -0.66 -3.78 8.94
N GLY A 123 -1.37 -4.88 8.68
CA GLY A 123 -2.65 -4.84 7.97
C GLY A 123 -2.56 -4.07 6.65
N SER A 124 -3.49 -3.13 6.41
CA SER A 124 -3.50 -2.29 5.21
C SER A 124 -2.32 -1.30 5.11
N GLY A 125 -1.51 -1.14 6.17
CA GLY A 125 -0.25 -0.40 6.10
C GLY A 125 0.78 -0.98 5.13
N VAL A 126 0.60 -2.22 4.65
CA VAL A 126 1.42 -2.81 3.58
C VAL A 126 1.24 -2.11 2.23
N VAL A 127 0.12 -1.44 1.99
CA VAL A 127 -0.25 -0.86 0.69
C VAL A 127 0.82 0.08 0.14
N PRO A 128 1.24 1.15 0.84
CA PRO A 128 2.29 2.03 0.34
C PRO A 128 3.65 1.35 0.24
N LEU A 129 3.92 0.34 1.07
CA LEU A 129 5.18 -0.41 1.06
C LEU A 129 5.27 -1.33 -0.17
N ARG A 130 4.15 -1.95 -0.54
CA ARG A 130 4.06 -2.74 -1.79
C ARG A 130 4.27 -1.84 -3.01
N ALA A 131 3.71 -0.63 -3.03
CA ALA A 131 3.95 0.34 -4.11
C ALA A 131 5.45 0.67 -4.23
N MET A 132 6.18 0.81 -3.11
CA MET A 132 7.63 1.00 -3.10
C MET A 132 8.38 -0.22 -3.66
N LEU A 133 7.99 -1.44 -3.31
CA LEU A 133 8.60 -2.67 -3.83
C LEU A 133 8.37 -2.84 -5.33
N ARG A 134 7.17 -2.52 -5.81
CA ARG A 134 6.85 -2.52 -7.25
C ARG A 134 7.64 -1.47 -8.01
N HIS A 135 7.72 -0.26 -7.48
CA HIS A 135 8.57 0.80 -8.03
C HIS A 135 10.02 0.35 -8.12
N ARG A 136 10.56 -0.21 -7.02
CA ARG A 136 11.92 -0.75 -6.98
C ARG A 136 12.18 -1.79 -8.08
N ALA A 137 11.26 -2.73 -8.27
CA ALA A 137 11.34 -3.75 -9.30
C ALA A 137 11.24 -3.15 -10.72
N ALA A 138 10.31 -2.23 -10.95
CA ALA A 138 10.06 -1.62 -12.26
C ALA A 138 11.26 -0.79 -12.76
N VAL A 139 11.97 -0.11 -11.86
CA VAL A 139 13.16 0.66 -12.23
C VAL A 139 14.46 -0.16 -12.21
N GLY A 140 14.38 -1.46 -11.89
CA GLY A 140 15.53 -2.36 -11.85
C GLY A 140 16.55 -1.98 -10.77
N ALA A 141 16.08 -1.49 -9.61
CA ALA A 141 16.99 -1.10 -8.52
C ALA A 141 17.48 -2.33 -7.74
N ASP A 142 18.80 -2.45 -7.56
CA ASP A 142 19.45 -3.51 -6.79
C ASP A 142 19.52 -3.21 -5.27
N THR A 143 18.88 -2.14 -4.81
CA THR A 143 18.82 -1.73 -3.40
C THR A 143 18.33 -2.90 -2.54
N PRO A 144 19.11 -3.42 -1.58
CA PRO A 144 18.66 -4.50 -0.72
C PRO A 144 17.42 -4.06 0.07
N ALA A 145 16.36 -4.88 0.03
CA ALA A 145 15.09 -4.57 0.67
C ALA A 145 14.61 -5.73 1.57
N ARG A 146 14.03 -5.39 2.69
CA ARG A 146 13.35 -6.33 3.59
C ARG A 146 11.98 -5.81 3.94
N LEU A 147 10.96 -6.64 3.76
CA LEU A 147 9.61 -6.39 4.22
C LEU A 147 9.29 -7.30 5.40
N LEU A 148 8.96 -6.71 6.53
CA LEU A 148 8.34 -7.39 7.67
C LEU A 148 6.86 -7.03 7.67
N TYR A 149 6.00 -8.02 7.41
CA TYR A 149 4.56 -7.79 7.31
C TYR A 149 3.80 -8.53 8.41
N SER A 150 3.13 -7.77 9.27
CA SER A 150 2.29 -8.29 10.35
C SER A 150 0.83 -8.32 9.95
N SER A 151 0.19 -9.49 10.09
CA SER A 151 -1.25 -9.69 9.90
C SER A 151 -1.83 -10.55 11.01
N ARG A 152 -3.15 -10.70 11.07
CA ARG A 152 -3.82 -11.53 12.08
C ARG A 152 -3.71 -13.01 11.75
N ALA A 153 -4.04 -13.37 10.52
CA ALA A 153 -3.99 -14.71 9.96
C ALA A 153 -3.43 -14.68 8.54
N LEU A 154 -3.12 -15.82 7.96
CA LEU A 154 -2.64 -15.91 6.57
C LEU A 154 -3.69 -15.42 5.56
N ALA A 155 -4.96 -15.69 5.82
CA ALA A 155 -6.09 -15.25 4.99
C ALA A 155 -6.29 -13.72 4.97
N ASP A 156 -5.72 -13.01 5.96
CA ASP A 156 -5.76 -11.55 6.06
C ASP A 156 -4.51 -10.88 5.43
N VAL A 157 -3.58 -11.65 4.87
CA VAL A 157 -2.36 -11.11 4.24
C VAL A 157 -2.71 -10.54 2.86
N ILE A 158 -2.75 -9.22 2.78
CA ILE A 158 -3.01 -8.50 1.52
C ILE A 158 -1.82 -8.70 0.58
N TYR A 159 -2.08 -8.97 -0.71
CA TYR A 159 -1.08 -9.21 -1.75
C TYR A 159 -0.15 -10.42 -1.50
N HIS A 160 -0.61 -11.43 -0.74
CA HIS A 160 0.22 -12.57 -0.33
C HIS A 160 1.00 -13.19 -1.50
N ASP A 161 0.31 -13.53 -2.57
CA ASP A 161 0.91 -14.23 -3.72
C ASP A 161 1.89 -13.33 -4.47
N GLU A 162 1.55 -12.06 -4.66
CA GLU A 162 2.44 -11.08 -5.31
C GLU A 162 3.70 -10.85 -4.49
N LEU A 163 3.59 -10.68 -3.17
CA LEU A 163 4.76 -10.47 -2.31
C LEU A 163 5.70 -11.68 -2.32
N ASN A 164 5.14 -12.89 -2.35
CA ASN A 164 5.93 -14.12 -2.48
C ASN A 164 6.58 -14.24 -3.86
N MET A 165 5.89 -13.85 -4.93
CA MET A 165 6.50 -13.81 -6.27
C MET A 165 7.64 -12.81 -6.35
N LEU A 166 7.49 -11.63 -5.76
CA LEU A 166 8.57 -10.63 -5.70
C LEU A 166 9.78 -11.13 -4.91
N ASP A 167 9.58 -11.77 -3.74
CA ASP A 167 10.65 -12.37 -2.93
C ASP A 167 11.39 -13.48 -3.69
N ALA A 168 10.65 -14.31 -4.41
CA ALA A 168 11.23 -15.43 -5.18
C ALA A 168 12.00 -14.97 -6.43
N ALA A 169 11.56 -13.87 -7.05
CA ALA A 169 12.16 -13.34 -8.28
C ALA A 169 13.40 -12.48 -8.04
N ASP A 170 13.58 -11.94 -6.84
CA ASP A 170 14.62 -10.96 -6.53
C ASP A 170 15.49 -11.39 -5.34
N PRO A 171 16.79 -11.75 -5.58
CA PRO A 171 17.70 -12.19 -4.52
C PRO A 171 18.00 -11.08 -3.49
N HIS A 172 17.75 -9.81 -3.82
CA HIS A 172 17.97 -8.67 -2.94
C HIS A 172 16.73 -8.29 -2.12
N LEU A 173 15.57 -8.92 -2.34
CA LEU A 173 14.37 -8.75 -1.56
C LEU A 173 14.18 -9.93 -0.59
N LYS A 174 13.73 -9.65 0.64
CA LYS A 174 13.25 -10.65 1.59
C LYS A 174 11.94 -10.20 2.22
N VAL A 175 10.93 -11.06 2.09
CA VAL A 175 9.63 -10.88 2.74
C VAL A 175 9.53 -11.83 3.93
N ARG A 176 9.14 -11.29 5.09
CA ARG A 176 8.90 -12.03 6.32
C ARG A 176 7.53 -11.69 6.87
N TYR A 177 6.81 -12.71 7.32
CA TYR A 177 5.47 -12.54 7.87
C TYR A 177 5.44 -12.80 9.37
N ALA A 178 4.63 -12.00 10.09
CA ALA A 178 4.30 -12.19 11.50
C ALA A 178 2.77 -12.35 11.62
N LEU A 179 2.30 -13.57 11.89
CA LEU A 179 0.88 -13.87 12.10
C LEU A 179 0.56 -13.85 13.59
N THR A 180 -0.33 -12.93 14.01
CA THR A 180 -0.52 -12.59 15.41
C THR A 180 -1.64 -13.35 16.13
N ARG A 181 -2.53 -14.02 15.38
CA ARG A 181 -3.69 -14.74 15.94
C ARG A 181 -3.76 -16.18 15.49
N GLU A 182 -3.72 -16.43 14.20
CA GLU A 182 -3.92 -17.75 13.61
C GLU A 182 -2.79 -18.07 12.65
N GLN A 183 -2.19 -19.25 12.78
CA GLN A 183 -1.12 -19.73 11.93
C GLN A 183 -1.56 -21.05 11.28
N PRO A 184 -1.29 -21.24 9.97
CA PRO A 184 -1.55 -22.52 9.32
C PRO A 184 -0.60 -23.62 9.84
N GLU A 185 -0.97 -24.87 9.65
CA GLU A 185 -0.10 -26.01 9.96
C GLU A 185 1.23 -25.89 9.20
N GLY A 186 2.35 -26.13 9.88
CA GLY A 186 3.69 -26.00 9.31
C GLY A 186 4.21 -24.56 9.18
N TRP A 187 3.55 -23.60 9.81
CA TRP A 187 3.99 -22.21 9.78
C TRP A 187 5.42 -22.04 10.31
N SER A 188 6.30 -21.40 9.52
CA SER A 188 7.71 -21.16 9.85
C SER A 188 8.05 -19.68 10.07
N GLY A 189 7.09 -18.76 9.90
CA GLY A 189 7.25 -17.34 10.18
C GLY A 189 7.04 -17.00 11.67
N TYR A 190 7.02 -15.72 11.99
CA TYR A 190 6.77 -15.27 13.36
C TYR A 190 5.30 -15.49 13.76
N SER A 191 5.08 -15.97 15.00
CA SER A 191 3.74 -16.28 15.54
C SER A 191 3.35 -15.33 16.68
N ARG A 192 3.86 -14.10 16.65
CA ARG A 192 3.61 -13.06 17.66
C ARG A 192 3.60 -11.68 17.03
N ARG A 193 3.20 -10.67 17.81
CA ARG A 193 3.32 -9.27 17.37
C ARG A 193 4.78 -8.91 17.13
N VAL A 194 4.99 -7.98 16.20
CA VAL A 194 6.32 -7.40 15.94
C VAL A 194 6.83 -6.76 17.22
N ASP A 195 8.01 -7.16 17.64
CA ASP A 195 8.74 -6.68 18.79
C ASP A 195 10.19 -6.31 18.43
N GLU A 196 10.95 -5.88 19.41
CA GLU A 196 12.34 -5.45 19.21
C GLU A 196 13.24 -6.58 18.70
N GLU A 197 13.01 -7.83 19.14
CA GLU A 197 13.77 -9.00 18.71
C GLU A 197 13.54 -9.27 17.22
N ILE A 198 12.26 -9.33 16.78
CA ILE A 198 11.89 -9.52 15.38
C ILE A 198 12.47 -8.39 14.52
N LEU A 199 12.41 -7.15 15.00
CA LEU A 199 12.99 -6.02 14.29
C LEU A 199 14.50 -6.13 14.13
N ARG A 200 15.22 -6.54 15.17
CA ARG A 200 16.69 -6.78 15.11
C ARG A 200 17.05 -7.88 14.12
N GLU A 201 16.28 -8.98 14.10
CA GLU A 201 16.51 -10.08 13.16
C GLU A 201 16.20 -9.69 11.71
N THR A 202 15.25 -8.77 11.52
CA THR A 202 14.83 -8.33 10.19
C THR A 202 15.67 -7.16 9.70
N ALA A 203 16.08 -6.24 10.57
CA ALA A 203 16.85 -5.06 10.17
C ALA A 203 18.25 -5.42 9.65
N TYR A 204 18.85 -4.47 8.94
CA TYR A 204 20.23 -4.59 8.47
C TYR A 204 21.18 -4.16 9.59
N PRO A 205 21.99 -5.10 10.15
CA PRO A 205 22.93 -4.74 11.21
C PRO A 205 24.02 -3.81 10.66
N ASN A 206 24.28 -2.72 11.36
CA ASN A 206 25.35 -1.76 11.07
C ASN A 206 25.29 -1.08 9.69
N ALA A 207 24.14 -1.07 9.02
CA ALA A 207 23.98 -0.36 7.75
C ALA A 207 23.17 0.92 7.97
N GLU A 208 23.66 2.03 7.42
CA GLU A 208 22.86 3.24 7.25
C GLU A 208 21.87 2.98 6.12
N GLY A 209 20.59 2.93 6.44
CA GLY A 209 19.50 2.65 5.50
C GLY A 209 18.25 3.44 5.84
N ILE A 210 17.20 3.25 5.05
CA ILE A 210 15.94 3.93 5.24
C ILE A 210 14.90 2.91 5.73
N ALA A 211 14.11 3.31 6.73
CA ALA A 211 13.01 2.51 7.23
C ALA A 211 11.67 3.24 7.04
N PHE A 212 10.68 2.52 6.49
CA PHE A 212 9.29 2.94 6.43
C PHE A 212 8.44 2.00 7.27
N VAL A 213 7.64 2.58 8.17
CA VAL A 213 6.76 1.85 9.08
C VAL A 213 5.34 2.37 8.90
N CYS A 214 4.38 1.48 8.61
CA CYS A 214 2.98 1.84 8.37
C CYS A 214 2.05 0.73 8.90
N GLY A 215 0.99 1.11 9.65
CA GLY A 215 0.00 0.17 10.19
C GLY A 215 -0.85 0.76 11.28
#